data_d4e60fe4e76e10722960fb98a939c6db
#
_entry.id   d4e60fe4e76e10722960fb98a939c6db
#
_cell.length_a   1.000
_cell.length_b   1.000
_cell.length_c   1.000
_cell.angle_alpha   90.00
_cell.angle_beta   90.00
_cell.angle_gamma   90.00
#
_symmetry.space_group_name_H-M   'P 1'
#
loop_
_entity.id
_entity.type
_entity.pdbx_description
1 polymer ?
#
loop_
_entity_poly.entity_id
_entity_poly.type
_entity_poly.pdbx_seq_one_letter_code
_entity_poly.pdbx_strand_id
1 'polypeptide(L)'
;MTGSTAERIVREARDLIMTRGYNGFSYADIAEAVGIRKASIHHHFPAKSDLAKAVIEETRAVIHAQTELLAAAEPDAGDQLRGYAGYWERCILDNSAPFCVAGMLAAELPSLPDDLVASVRAYFADLSGWLTRLLELGAQQGSVTLERSAQEEADAFLSAVYGAMLSARAFGYPGRFGSVVETLLSRVVRIH
;
A
#
# COMPACT_ATOMS: atom_id res chain seq x y z
N MET A 1 3.97 -6.38 -23.67
CA MET A 1 3.07 -6.36 -22.52
C MET A 1 2.17 -7.60 -22.59
N THR A 2 2.65 -8.69 -21.99
CA THR A 2 2.08 -10.04 -22.10
C THR A 2 1.45 -10.40 -20.76
N GLY A 3 0.18 -10.06 -20.57
CA GLY A 3 -0.62 -10.51 -19.44
C GLY A 3 -2.01 -10.92 -19.94
N SER A 4 -2.71 -11.77 -19.19
CA SER A 4 -4.10 -12.15 -19.47
C SER A 4 -5.01 -10.91 -19.51
N THR A 5 -6.17 -11.01 -20.13
CA THR A 5 -7.15 -9.91 -20.14
C THR A 5 -7.56 -9.53 -18.72
N ALA A 6 -7.71 -10.49 -17.81
CA ALA A 6 -8.02 -10.22 -16.40
C ALA A 6 -6.93 -9.39 -15.70
N GLU A 7 -5.66 -9.75 -15.88
CA GLU A 7 -4.53 -8.97 -15.31
C GLU A 7 -4.46 -7.54 -15.86
N ARG A 8 -4.77 -7.35 -17.14
CA ARG A 8 -4.84 -6.00 -17.73
C ARG A 8 -5.96 -5.17 -17.13
N ILE A 9 -7.14 -5.79 -16.89
CA ILE A 9 -8.29 -5.15 -16.24
C ILE A 9 -7.95 -4.77 -14.80
N VAL A 10 -7.32 -5.66 -14.02
CA VAL A 10 -6.95 -5.41 -12.62
C VAL A 10 -5.92 -4.28 -12.52
N ARG A 11 -4.92 -4.26 -13.40
CA ARG A 11 -3.92 -3.19 -13.45
C ARG A 11 -4.55 -1.83 -13.72
N GLU A 12 -5.41 -1.73 -14.73
CA GLU A 12 -6.11 -0.49 -15.06
C GLU A 12 -7.02 -0.04 -13.91
N ALA A 13 -7.75 -0.96 -13.29
CA ALA A 13 -8.58 -0.67 -12.12
C ALA A 13 -7.75 -0.15 -10.94
N ARG A 14 -6.57 -0.72 -10.68
CA ARG A 14 -5.64 -0.23 -9.66
C ARG A 14 -5.25 1.23 -9.91
N ASP A 15 -4.87 1.56 -11.14
CA ASP A 15 -4.43 2.91 -11.50
C ASP A 15 -5.59 3.92 -11.40
N LEU A 16 -6.80 3.51 -11.78
CA LEU A 16 -8.02 4.31 -11.62
C LEU A 16 -8.39 4.50 -10.13
N ILE A 17 -8.28 3.47 -9.31
CA ILE A 17 -8.51 3.60 -7.85
C ILE A 17 -7.50 4.58 -7.23
N MET A 18 -6.20 4.45 -7.55
CA MET A 18 -5.16 5.34 -7.01
C MET A 18 -5.39 6.80 -7.39
N THR A 19 -5.91 7.07 -8.58
CA THR A 19 -6.06 8.42 -9.12
C THR A 19 -7.42 9.04 -8.86
N ARG A 20 -8.52 8.24 -8.90
CA ARG A 20 -9.90 8.73 -8.86
C ARG A 20 -10.73 8.17 -7.70
N GLY A 21 -10.21 7.20 -6.95
CA GLY A 21 -10.96 6.46 -5.94
C GLY A 21 -11.91 5.41 -6.53
N TYR A 22 -12.52 4.60 -5.65
CA TYR A 22 -13.45 3.54 -6.04
C TYR A 22 -14.67 4.09 -6.79
N ASN A 23 -15.24 5.20 -6.32
CA ASN A 23 -16.44 5.77 -6.92
C ASN A 23 -16.15 6.63 -8.17
N GLY A 24 -14.89 6.98 -8.43
CA GLY A 24 -14.47 7.89 -9.50
C GLY A 24 -14.28 7.26 -10.89
N PHE A 25 -14.57 5.96 -11.07
CA PHE A 25 -14.47 5.29 -12.37
C PHE A 25 -15.59 4.26 -12.58
N SER A 26 -15.73 3.82 -13.82
CA SER A 26 -16.71 2.83 -14.26
C SER A 26 -16.06 1.74 -15.13
N TYR A 27 -16.79 0.68 -15.42
CA TYR A 27 -16.35 -0.33 -16.39
C TYR A 27 -16.21 0.22 -17.83
N ALA A 28 -16.84 1.36 -18.15
CA ALA A 28 -16.63 2.01 -19.43
C ALA A 28 -15.22 2.60 -19.54
N ASP A 29 -14.72 3.23 -18.47
CA ASP A 29 -13.36 3.78 -18.43
C ASP A 29 -12.31 2.66 -18.61
N ILE A 30 -12.50 1.52 -17.93
CA ILE A 30 -11.60 0.36 -18.08
C ILE A 30 -11.68 -0.24 -19.49
N ALA A 31 -12.91 -0.36 -20.05
CA ALA A 31 -13.12 -0.92 -21.38
C ALA A 31 -12.40 -0.10 -22.46
N GLU A 32 -12.46 1.23 -22.34
CA GLU A 32 -11.76 2.18 -23.21
C GLU A 32 -10.24 2.04 -23.07
N ALA A 33 -9.71 2.08 -21.86
CA ALA A 33 -8.28 2.04 -21.59
C ALA A 33 -7.64 0.69 -22.01
N VAL A 34 -8.33 -0.43 -21.76
CA VAL A 34 -7.84 -1.77 -22.10
C VAL A 34 -8.10 -2.14 -23.57
N GLY A 35 -9.01 -1.42 -24.26
CA GLY A 35 -9.38 -1.70 -25.65
C GLY A 35 -10.24 -2.95 -25.81
N ILE A 36 -11.19 -3.18 -24.89
CA ILE A 36 -12.10 -4.34 -24.88
C ILE A 36 -13.56 -3.91 -24.73
N ARG A 37 -14.49 -4.84 -24.96
CA ARG A 37 -15.91 -4.55 -24.72
C ARG A 37 -16.23 -4.62 -23.22
N LYS A 38 -17.12 -3.78 -22.72
CA LYS A 38 -17.61 -3.80 -21.34
C LYS A 38 -18.13 -5.18 -20.91
N ALA A 39 -18.77 -5.92 -21.83
CA ALA A 39 -19.22 -7.29 -21.59
C ALA A 39 -18.08 -8.25 -21.23
N SER A 40 -16.88 -8.06 -21.79
CA SER A 40 -15.70 -8.85 -21.42
C SER A 40 -15.25 -8.60 -19.98
N ILE A 41 -15.40 -7.37 -19.48
CA ILE A 41 -15.08 -7.06 -18.08
C ILE A 41 -16.08 -7.76 -17.16
N HIS A 42 -17.39 -7.69 -17.45
CA HIS A 42 -18.41 -8.38 -16.67
C HIS A 42 -18.25 -9.90 -16.66
N HIS A 43 -17.66 -10.47 -17.71
CA HIS A 43 -17.34 -11.91 -17.75
C HIS A 43 -16.26 -12.28 -16.72
N HIS A 44 -15.25 -11.44 -16.53
CA HIS A 44 -14.18 -11.68 -15.56
C HIS A 44 -14.56 -11.20 -14.14
N PHE A 45 -15.26 -10.10 -14.05
CA PHE A 45 -15.64 -9.43 -12.80
C PHE A 45 -17.10 -9.00 -12.86
N PRO A 46 -18.04 -9.83 -12.37
CA PRO A 46 -19.47 -9.55 -12.44
C PRO A 46 -19.88 -8.25 -11.75
N ALA A 47 -19.25 -7.93 -10.61
CA ALA A 47 -19.45 -6.69 -9.88
C ALA A 47 -18.15 -5.87 -9.79
N LYS A 48 -18.29 -4.56 -9.63
CA LYS A 48 -17.15 -3.64 -9.43
C LYS A 48 -16.40 -3.94 -8.13
N SER A 49 -17.12 -4.40 -7.10
CA SER A 49 -16.51 -4.87 -5.86
C SER A 49 -15.62 -6.09 -6.06
N ASP A 50 -15.99 -7.03 -6.95
CA ASP A 50 -15.15 -8.19 -7.27
C ASP A 50 -13.82 -7.77 -7.90
N LEU A 51 -13.87 -6.80 -8.80
CA LEU A 51 -12.67 -6.23 -9.41
C LEU A 51 -11.80 -5.51 -8.37
N ALA A 52 -12.40 -4.68 -7.51
CA ALA A 52 -11.66 -3.97 -6.47
C ALA A 52 -11.07 -4.94 -5.41
N LYS A 53 -11.77 -6.03 -5.09
CA LYS A 53 -11.20 -7.11 -4.26
C LYS A 53 -9.98 -7.75 -4.92
N ALA A 54 -10.05 -8.06 -6.21
CA ALA A 54 -8.92 -8.60 -6.94
C ALA A 54 -7.70 -7.64 -6.92
N VAL A 55 -7.92 -6.33 -7.05
CA VAL A 55 -6.87 -5.31 -6.90
C VAL A 55 -6.26 -5.34 -5.50
N ILE A 56 -7.06 -5.43 -4.44
CA ILE A 56 -6.56 -5.50 -3.06
C ILE A 56 -5.79 -6.79 -2.81
N GLU A 57 -6.27 -7.94 -3.28
CA GLU A 57 -5.57 -9.21 -3.10
C GLU A 57 -4.24 -9.24 -3.86
N GLU A 58 -4.18 -8.70 -5.08
CA GLU A 58 -2.91 -8.52 -5.79
C GLU A 58 -1.96 -7.61 -5.00
N THR A 59 -2.47 -6.50 -4.46
CA THR A 59 -1.68 -5.57 -3.63
C THR A 59 -1.14 -6.25 -2.38
N ARG A 60 -1.95 -7.06 -1.69
CA ARG A 60 -1.53 -7.85 -0.52
C ARG A 60 -0.43 -8.83 -0.88
N ALA A 61 -0.58 -9.56 -1.98
CA ALA A 61 0.42 -10.51 -2.46
C ALA A 61 1.75 -9.82 -2.81
N VAL A 62 1.70 -8.65 -3.46
CA VAL A 62 2.89 -7.85 -3.80
C VAL A 62 3.59 -7.38 -2.53
N ILE A 63 2.88 -6.82 -1.56
CA ILE A 63 3.48 -6.35 -0.29
C ILE A 63 4.09 -7.52 0.48
N HIS A 64 3.39 -8.65 0.58
CA HIS A 64 3.91 -9.85 1.23
C HIS A 64 5.21 -10.32 0.58
N ALA A 65 5.25 -10.45 -0.74
CA ALA A 65 6.46 -10.85 -1.47
C ALA A 65 7.61 -9.84 -1.27
N GLN A 66 7.32 -8.54 -1.28
CA GLN A 66 8.33 -7.49 -1.05
C GLN A 66 8.89 -7.53 0.37
N THR A 67 8.05 -7.75 1.38
CA THR A 67 8.51 -7.86 2.77
C THR A 67 9.33 -9.12 3.02
N GLU A 68 9.00 -10.25 2.37
CA GLU A 68 9.81 -11.46 2.41
C GLU A 68 11.18 -11.28 1.74
N LEU A 69 11.21 -10.67 0.55
CA LEU A 69 12.46 -10.34 -0.14
C LEU A 69 13.32 -9.40 0.68
N LEU A 70 12.73 -8.41 1.31
CA LEU A 70 13.42 -7.47 2.19
C LEU A 70 14.02 -8.19 3.40
N ALA A 71 13.26 -9.05 4.06
CA ALA A 71 13.73 -9.84 5.19
C ALA A 71 14.87 -10.81 4.82
N ALA A 72 14.86 -11.34 3.59
CA ALA A 72 15.92 -12.20 3.09
C ALA A 72 17.20 -11.42 2.74
N ALA A 73 17.07 -10.18 2.29
CA ALA A 73 18.20 -9.32 1.89
C ALA A 73 18.82 -8.60 3.09
N GLU A 74 18.02 -8.20 4.06
CA GLU A 74 18.41 -7.36 5.20
C GLU A 74 18.08 -8.06 6.51
N PRO A 75 19.08 -8.63 7.21
CA PRO A 75 18.84 -9.29 8.50
C PRO A 75 18.47 -8.32 9.63
N ASP A 76 18.91 -7.06 9.54
CA ASP A 76 18.61 -6.03 10.55
C ASP A 76 17.23 -5.44 10.36
N ALA A 77 16.43 -5.43 11.42
CA ALA A 77 15.06 -4.95 11.37
C ALA A 77 14.95 -3.43 11.16
N GLY A 78 15.92 -2.66 11.64
CA GLY A 78 15.99 -1.22 11.40
C GLY A 78 16.22 -0.91 9.92
N ASP A 79 17.08 -1.68 9.27
CA ASP A 79 17.33 -1.54 7.82
C ASP A 79 16.13 -2.03 7.00
N GLN A 80 15.38 -3.05 7.46
CA GLN A 80 14.11 -3.42 6.84
C GLN A 80 13.06 -2.30 6.94
N LEU A 81 12.96 -1.59 8.07
CA LEU A 81 12.08 -0.42 8.20
C LEU A 81 12.46 0.71 7.23
N ARG A 82 13.77 0.97 7.09
CA ARG A 82 14.29 1.93 6.10
C ARG A 82 13.99 1.48 4.66
N GLY A 83 14.16 0.19 4.38
CA GLY A 83 13.86 -0.42 3.08
C GLY A 83 12.40 -0.28 2.68
N TYR A 84 11.47 -0.54 3.62
CA TYR A 84 10.02 -0.36 3.42
C TYR A 84 9.66 1.10 3.13
N ALA A 85 10.20 2.03 3.91
CA ALA A 85 10.00 3.46 3.69
C ALA A 85 10.58 3.92 2.34
N GLY A 86 11.80 3.49 2.02
CA GLY A 86 12.47 3.79 0.76
C GLY A 86 11.76 3.22 -0.47
N TYR A 87 11.08 2.08 -0.35
CA TYR A 87 10.20 1.57 -1.41
C TYR A 87 9.10 2.57 -1.76
N TRP A 88 8.37 3.05 -0.76
CA TRP A 88 7.31 4.03 -0.98
C TRP A 88 7.83 5.37 -1.48
N GLU A 89 8.98 5.84 -0.96
CA GLU A 89 9.61 7.06 -1.43
C GLU A 89 9.92 6.99 -2.92
N ARG A 90 10.52 5.90 -3.39
CA ARG A 90 10.79 5.69 -4.83
C ARG A 90 9.51 5.69 -5.65
N CYS A 91 8.49 4.91 -5.22
CA CYS A 91 7.22 4.83 -5.94
C CYS A 91 6.51 6.19 -6.07
N ILE A 92 6.63 7.05 -5.06
CA ILE A 92 6.04 8.39 -5.06
C ILE A 92 6.87 9.34 -5.95
N LEU A 93 8.20 9.27 -5.88
CA LEU A 93 9.09 10.13 -6.68
C LEU A 93 9.03 9.82 -8.19
N ASP A 94 9.00 8.55 -8.57
CA ASP A 94 8.94 8.10 -9.96
C ASP A 94 7.52 7.99 -10.52
N ASN A 95 6.52 8.26 -9.67
CA ASN A 95 5.08 8.19 -9.99
C ASN A 95 4.59 6.78 -10.41
N SER A 96 5.31 5.73 -10.08
CA SER A 96 4.89 4.34 -10.33
C SER A 96 3.74 3.90 -9.41
N ALA A 97 3.70 4.43 -8.19
CA ALA A 97 2.57 4.34 -7.26
C ALA A 97 2.51 5.63 -6.41
N PRO A 98 1.87 6.69 -6.92
CA PRO A 98 1.84 8.00 -6.25
C PRO A 98 1.05 8.00 -4.94
N PHE A 99 0.29 6.95 -4.68
CA PHE A 99 -0.43 6.69 -3.44
C PHE A 99 -0.75 5.20 -3.29
N CYS A 100 -0.93 4.72 -2.06
CA CYS A 100 -1.34 3.34 -1.81
C CYS A 100 -2.81 3.14 -2.21
N VAL A 101 -3.11 2.13 -3.04
CA VAL A 101 -4.47 1.79 -3.44
C VAL A 101 -5.36 1.41 -2.26
N ALA A 102 -4.82 0.68 -1.28
CA ALA A 102 -5.53 0.35 -0.05
C ALA A 102 -5.83 1.60 0.79
N GLY A 103 -4.91 2.57 0.81
CA GLY A 103 -5.12 3.86 1.46
C GLY A 103 -6.24 4.68 0.81
N MET A 104 -6.35 4.66 -0.52
CA MET A 104 -7.47 5.28 -1.23
C MET A 104 -8.80 4.63 -0.86
N LEU A 105 -8.88 3.31 -0.87
CA LEU A 105 -10.09 2.59 -0.49
C LEU A 105 -10.43 2.79 0.99
N ALA A 106 -9.43 2.87 1.88
CA ALA A 106 -9.67 3.15 3.31
C ALA A 106 -10.32 4.52 3.54
N ALA A 107 -9.96 5.53 2.75
CA ALA A 107 -10.60 6.85 2.81
C ALA A 107 -12.08 6.84 2.37
N GLU A 108 -12.48 5.86 1.56
CA GLU A 108 -13.84 5.71 1.04
C GLU A 108 -14.67 4.63 1.79
N LEU A 109 -14.13 4.00 2.85
CA LEU A 109 -14.76 2.88 3.57
C LEU A 109 -16.27 3.04 3.82
N PRO A 110 -16.80 4.22 4.24
CA PRO A 110 -18.22 4.36 4.50
C PRO A 110 -19.13 4.18 3.28
N SER A 111 -18.56 4.27 2.07
CA SER A 111 -19.29 4.15 0.79
C SER A 111 -19.01 2.85 0.04
N LEU A 112 -18.15 1.98 0.59
CA LEU A 112 -17.77 0.72 -0.05
C LEU A 112 -18.75 -0.41 0.33
N PRO A 113 -18.94 -1.42 -0.55
CA PRO A 113 -19.63 -2.66 -0.21
C PRO A 113 -18.93 -3.41 0.94
N ASP A 114 -19.70 -4.08 1.80
CA ASP A 114 -19.21 -4.75 3.02
C ASP A 114 -18.11 -5.78 2.75
N ASP A 115 -18.21 -6.52 1.65
CA ASP A 115 -17.23 -7.52 1.24
C ASP A 115 -15.88 -6.90 0.85
N LEU A 116 -15.90 -5.72 0.24
CA LEU A 116 -14.69 -4.94 -0.07
C LEU A 116 -14.11 -4.29 1.20
N VAL A 117 -14.96 -3.79 2.10
CA VAL A 117 -14.54 -3.28 3.42
C VAL A 117 -13.74 -4.33 4.18
N ALA A 118 -14.21 -5.59 4.20
CA ALA A 118 -13.50 -6.69 4.85
C ALA A 118 -12.10 -6.91 4.26
N SER A 119 -11.95 -6.88 2.92
CA SER A 119 -10.66 -7.04 2.24
C SER A 119 -9.70 -5.87 2.54
N VAL A 120 -10.18 -4.64 2.58
CA VAL A 120 -9.37 -3.46 2.94
C VAL A 120 -8.88 -3.57 4.39
N ARG A 121 -9.75 -3.94 5.32
CA ARG A 121 -9.38 -4.15 6.74
C ARG A 121 -8.34 -5.26 6.90
N ALA A 122 -8.48 -6.36 6.17
CA ALA A 122 -7.52 -7.46 6.20
C ALA A 122 -6.13 -7.01 5.72
N TYR A 123 -6.05 -6.19 4.66
CA TYR A 123 -4.79 -5.61 4.19
C TYR A 123 -4.07 -4.82 5.31
N PHE A 124 -4.79 -3.94 6.01
CA PHE A 124 -4.20 -3.13 7.09
C PHE A 124 -3.82 -3.99 8.31
N ALA A 125 -4.60 -5.01 8.63
CA ALA A 125 -4.27 -5.94 9.72
C ALA A 125 -2.98 -6.72 9.42
N ASP A 126 -2.80 -7.22 8.20
CA ASP A 126 -1.58 -7.92 7.78
C ASP A 126 -0.35 -7.01 7.88
N LEU A 127 -0.48 -5.79 7.40
CA LEU A 127 0.62 -4.83 7.40
C LEU A 127 0.99 -4.37 8.82
N SER A 128 0.00 -4.07 9.68
CA SER A 128 0.23 -3.76 11.09
C SER A 128 0.88 -4.93 11.82
N GLY A 129 0.40 -6.16 11.60
CA GLY A 129 0.98 -7.35 12.19
C GLY A 129 2.42 -7.63 11.72
N TRP A 130 2.74 -7.37 10.46
CA TRP A 130 4.12 -7.47 9.97
C TRP A 130 5.01 -6.42 10.63
N LEU A 131 4.60 -5.16 10.69
CA LEU A 131 5.35 -4.08 11.34
C LEU A 131 5.58 -4.36 12.83
N THR A 132 4.58 -4.88 13.54
CA THR A 132 4.70 -5.26 14.96
C THR A 132 5.82 -6.28 15.16
N ARG A 133 5.81 -7.37 14.39
CA ARG A 133 6.86 -8.40 14.46
C ARG A 133 8.24 -7.86 14.10
N LEU A 134 8.31 -6.96 13.12
CA LEU A 134 9.57 -6.34 12.71
C LEU A 134 10.13 -5.44 13.82
N LEU A 135 9.30 -4.66 14.49
CA LEU A 135 9.69 -3.81 15.61
C LEU A 135 10.12 -4.63 16.83
N GLU A 136 9.43 -5.74 17.14
CA GLU A 136 9.84 -6.70 18.17
C GLU A 136 11.23 -7.29 17.86
N LEU A 137 11.47 -7.70 16.63
CA LEU A 137 12.76 -8.20 16.18
C LEU A 137 13.85 -7.14 16.34
N GLY A 138 13.60 -5.91 15.88
CA GLY A 138 14.56 -4.81 15.97
C GLY A 138 14.89 -4.42 17.42
N ALA A 139 13.92 -4.49 18.32
CA ALA A 139 14.16 -4.29 19.74
C ALA A 139 15.06 -5.39 20.35
N GLN A 140 14.86 -6.65 19.94
CA GLN A 140 15.72 -7.79 20.35
C GLN A 140 17.13 -7.67 19.77
N GLN A 141 17.27 -7.20 18.54
CA GLN A 141 18.56 -6.96 17.89
C GLN A 141 19.27 -5.70 18.43
N GLY A 142 18.55 -4.80 19.09
CA GLY A 142 19.07 -3.51 19.55
C GLY A 142 19.14 -2.43 18.45
N SER A 143 18.65 -2.70 17.25
CA SER A 143 18.59 -1.75 16.13
C SER A 143 17.37 -0.82 16.16
N VAL A 144 16.37 -1.13 17.00
CA VAL A 144 15.17 -0.31 17.19
C VAL A 144 15.00 0.03 18.67
N THR A 145 14.54 1.25 18.95
CA THR A 145 14.15 1.69 20.28
C THR A 145 12.62 1.81 20.33
N LEU A 146 11.99 1.13 21.28
CA LEU A 146 10.55 1.23 21.53
C LEU A 146 10.32 2.06 22.82
N GLU A 147 9.48 3.07 22.72
CA GLU A 147 9.00 3.84 23.87
C GLU A 147 7.69 3.26 24.43
N ARG A 148 6.97 2.52 23.59
CA ARG A 148 5.69 1.85 23.86
C ARG A 148 5.75 0.38 23.45
N SER A 149 4.61 -0.30 23.48
CA SER A 149 4.51 -1.64 22.90
C SER A 149 4.79 -1.63 21.40
N ALA A 150 5.34 -2.72 20.86
CA ALA A 150 5.63 -2.84 19.43
C ALA A 150 4.37 -2.64 18.56
N GLN A 151 3.19 -3.03 19.05
CA GLN A 151 1.92 -2.79 18.36
C GLN A 151 1.59 -1.28 18.29
N GLU A 152 1.71 -0.54 19.39
CA GLU A 152 1.45 0.91 19.40
C GLU A 152 2.43 1.66 18.50
N GLU A 153 3.71 1.26 18.50
CA GLU A 153 4.72 1.84 17.61
C GLU A 153 4.47 1.49 16.15
N ALA A 154 4.02 0.26 15.85
CA ALA A 154 3.61 -0.15 14.50
C ALA A 154 2.43 0.68 13.99
N ASP A 155 1.42 0.88 14.81
CA ASP A 155 0.24 1.69 14.46
C ASP A 155 0.62 3.17 14.24
N ALA A 156 1.51 3.70 15.07
CA ALA A 156 2.04 5.07 14.92
C ALA A 156 2.87 5.20 13.63
N PHE A 157 3.77 4.24 13.36
CA PHE A 157 4.59 4.21 12.17
C PHE A 157 3.74 4.15 10.90
N LEU A 158 2.78 3.22 10.86
CA LEU A 158 1.87 3.06 9.75
C LEU A 158 1.05 4.33 9.49
N SER A 159 0.50 4.93 10.55
CA SER A 159 -0.26 6.18 10.47
C SER A 159 0.60 7.33 9.93
N ALA A 160 1.85 7.43 10.36
CA ALA A 160 2.78 8.46 9.89
C ALA A 160 3.15 8.26 8.41
N VAL A 161 3.38 7.02 7.96
CA VAL A 161 3.66 6.71 6.55
C VAL A 161 2.48 7.12 5.66
N TYR A 162 1.24 6.74 6.03
CA TYR A 162 0.05 7.14 5.27
C TYR A 162 -0.21 8.64 5.33
N GLY A 163 0.02 9.27 6.48
CA GLY A 163 -0.04 10.73 6.64
C GLY A 163 0.98 11.46 5.76
N ALA A 164 2.20 10.93 5.66
CA ALA A 164 3.26 11.45 4.78
C ALA A 164 2.88 11.35 3.30
N MET A 165 2.31 10.20 2.86
CA MET A 165 1.80 10.02 1.50
C MET A 165 0.72 11.05 1.18
N LEU A 166 -0.27 11.20 2.08
CA LEU A 166 -1.37 12.15 1.90
C LEU A 166 -0.84 13.60 1.86
N SER A 167 0.12 13.94 2.74
CA SER A 167 0.75 15.25 2.79
C SER A 167 1.52 15.54 1.50
N ALA A 168 2.34 14.60 0.99
CA ALA A 168 3.06 14.76 -0.27
C ALA A 168 2.11 15.05 -1.43
N ARG A 169 0.99 14.30 -1.50
CA ARG A 169 -0.06 14.48 -2.51
C ARG A 169 -0.77 15.84 -2.38
N ALA A 170 -1.18 16.21 -1.17
CA ALA A 170 -1.93 17.45 -0.92
C ALA A 170 -1.12 18.71 -1.23
N PHE A 171 0.19 18.69 -0.99
CA PHE A 171 1.08 19.80 -1.29
C PHE A 171 1.67 19.76 -2.71
N GLY A 172 1.41 18.70 -3.48
CA GLY A 172 2.00 18.52 -4.82
C GLY A 172 3.53 18.45 -4.79
N TYR A 173 4.11 18.00 -3.67
CA TYR A 173 5.54 17.91 -3.46
C TYR A 173 5.95 16.50 -3.00
N PRO A 174 6.33 15.61 -3.93
CA PRO A 174 6.70 14.21 -3.64
C PRO A 174 7.79 14.05 -2.57
N GLY A 175 8.84 14.91 -2.57
CA GLY A 175 9.93 14.86 -1.60
C GLY A 175 9.51 15.09 -0.14
N ARG A 176 8.28 15.59 0.10
CA ARG A 176 7.73 15.73 1.45
C ARG A 176 7.56 14.40 2.16
N PHE A 177 7.28 13.32 1.43
CA PHE A 177 7.20 11.97 1.99
C PHE A 177 8.50 11.61 2.70
N GLY A 178 9.63 11.66 2.00
CA GLY A 178 10.95 11.32 2.54
C GLY A 178 11.31 12.15 3.76
N SER A 179 11.08 13.48 3.73
CA SER A 179 11.35 14.36 4.85
C SER A 179 10.59 14.01 6.13
N VAL A 180 9.32 13.61 6.01
CA VAL A 180 8.49 13.21 7.15
C VAL A 180 8.93 11.85 7.69
N VAL A 181 9.12 10.88 6.79
CA VAL A 181 9.44 9.50 7.18
C VAL A 181 10.87 9.39 7.73
N GLU A 182 11.84 10.15 7.23
CA GLU A 182 13.19 10.19 7.80
C GLU A 182 13.17 10.72 9.24
N THR A 183 12.35 11.74 9.52
CA THR A 183 12.16 12.23 10.90
C THR A 183 11.61 11.15 11.82
N LEU A 184 10.71 10.31 11.32
CA LEU A 184 10.15 9.18 12.06
C LEU A 184 11.22 8.09 12.30
N LEU A 185 11.92 7.67 11.22
CA LEU A 185 12.94 6.64 11.29
C LEU A 185 14.08 7.03 12.24
N SER A 186 14.51 8.28 12.25
CA SER A 186 15.57 8.76 13.15
C SER A 186 15.24 8.67 14.65
N ARG A 187 13.95 8.56 15.00
CA ARG A 187 13.50 8.37 16.39
C ARG A 187 13.43 6.91 16.79
N VAL A 188 13.12 6.02 15.84
CA VAL A 188 12.84 4.61 16.08
C VAL A 188 14.07 3.74 15.81
N VAL A 189 14.82 4.03 14.75
CA VAL A 189 15.97 3.22 14.30
C VAL A 189 17.27 3.83 14.81
N ARG A 190 18.07 3.01 15.52
CA ARG A 190 19.39 3.44 15.99
C ARG A 190 20.36 3.54 14.82
N ILE A 191 21.25 4.54 14.89
CA ILE A 191 22.39 4.68 13.99
C ILE A 191 23.54 3.89 14.63
N HIS A 192 24.06 2.89 13.95
CA HIS A 192 25.24 2.14 14.33
C HIS A 192 26.53 2.87 13.94
#